data_8f78addbc58c85ef176fd13baac6b2c7
#
_entry.id   8f78addbc58c85ef176fd13baac6b2c7
#
_cell.length_a   1.000
_cell.length_b   1.000
_cell.length_c   1.000
_cell.angle_alpha   90.00
_cell.angle_beta   90.00
_cell.angle_gamma   90.00
#
_symmetry.space_group_name_H-M   'P 1'
#
loop_
_entity.id
_entity.type
_entity.pdbx_description
1 polymer ?
#
loop_
_entity_poly.entity_id
_entity_poly.type
_entity_poly.pdbx_seq_one_letter_code
_entity_poly.pdbx_strand_id
1 'polypeptide(L)'
;MTKEYNASDIEVLSGLEPVQKRPGMYTDTDSPNHLAYEVIDNSVDEAIAGYCKTISVTLYKDQSIAVSDDGRGMPVDDHPEEKIPAVELILTRLHAGAKFSNNSYKFSGGLHGVGVSVVNALSKNLEVWIKRNGHEYNLSFKNGERASELEIVDKVGKSNTGTTIRFWPNKKYFDTNIIHAKDLMHSLKAKAVLCPGLKMKFQNEETGEKEEWVYQGGPNEYLIEELKGYECIPSDPFEGKKITNNEEVEWSLTWPLEGEDGIQESYVNLIPTKQGGTHVTGFRSGLSDSLKEFAEYRNLMPRGVKLSPEDIWLGINYILSIRLEDPQFSGQTKQKLSSRSTTSFVSGIIKDAFTLWLNQHPEAGDLITARAIENAQKRAKKNNKVQRKKPTGGPTLPGKLADCSSDSPDASELFIVEGDSAGGSAKQARDRVHQAILPLRGKILNSWEVEQSNLLSSQEISNISQAIGVEPGSDSFESLRYHKICILADADSDGLHIATLICALFLKHFPTLVHEGFIYVSMPPLFRIDAGKEVFYALDDEERKKFLKQINKKKPNLKTTVTRFKGLGEMSPLQLRETTMKKETRRLVQLTIDDEKETIEMMDMLMAKKRYSHRREWLEEKGNLAEV
;
A
#
# COMPACT_ATOMS: atom_id res chain seq x y z
N MET A 1 -29.54 -3.52 -38.57
CA MET A 1 -29.51 -5.00 -38.67
C MET A 1 -28.60 -5.48 -37.56
N THR A 2 -29.16 -6.07 -36.53
CA THR A 2 -28.40 -6.75 -35.46
C THR A 2 -27.75 -7.98 -36.10
N LYS A 3 -26.41 -8.03 -36.10
CA LYS A 3 -25.65 -9.21 -36.54
C LYS A 3 -26.08 -10.38 -35.66
N GLU A 4 -26.66 -11.42 -36.23
CA GLU A 4 -27.03 -12.63 -35.49
C GLU A 4 -25.73 -13.27 -34.97
N TYR A 5 -25.67 -13.51 -33.66
CA TYR A 5 -24.57 -14.21 -33.02
C TYR A 5 -24.65 -15.71 -33.32
N ASN A 6 -23.64 -16.26 -33.96
CA ASN A 6 -23.62 -17.67 -34.39
C ASN A 6 -22.26 -18.34 -34.11
N ALA A 7 -22.17 -19.63 -34.46
CA ALA A 7 -20.94 -20.42 -34.17
C ALA A 7 -19.68 -19.86 -34.85
N SER A 8 -19.79 -19.10 -35.95
CA SER A 8 -18.64 -18.46 -36.61
C SER A 8 -18.07 -17.26 -35.85
N ASP A 9 -18.82 -16.74 -34.86
CA ASP A 9 -18.35 -15.65 -34.00
C ASP A 9 -17.55 -16.16 -32.79
N ILE A 10 -17.44 -17.51 -32.64
CA ILE A 10 -16.64 -18.14 -31.58
C ILE A 10 -15.22 -18.31 -32.08
N GLU A 11 -14.28 -17.57 -31.48
CA GLU A 11 -12.85 -17.65 -31.75
C GLU A 11 -12.19 -18.65 -30.79
N VAL A 12 -11.43 -19.62 -31.34
CA VAL A 12 -10.62 -20.57 -30.55
C VAL A 12 -9.16 -20.17 -30.62
N LEU A 13 -8.56 -19.86 -29.48
CA LEU A 13 -7.16 -19.46 -29.36
C LEU A 13 -6.28 -20.69 -29.11
N SER A 14 -5.08 -20.70 -29.65
CA SER A 14 -4.12 -21.81 -29.53
C SER A 14 -2.75 -21.32 -29.06
N GLY A 15 -1.92 -22.24 -28.53
CA GLY A 15 -0.56 -21.93 -28.11
C GLY A 15 -0.47 -20.79 -27.09
N LEU A 16 0.26 -19.71 -27.41
CA LEU A 16 0.47 -18.54 -26.55
C LEU A 16 -0.51 -17.37 -26.83
N GLU A 17 -1.39 -17.49 -27.83
CA GLU A 17 -2.37 -16.46 -28.17
C GLU A 17 -3.28 -16.04 -27.01
N PRO A 18 -3.78 -16.97 -26.15
CA PRO A 18 -4.61 -16.62 -24.99
C PRO A 18 -3.89 -15.64 -24.04
N VAL A 19 -2.58 -15.86 -23.82
CA VAL A 19 -1.74 -14.99 -22.97
C VAL A 19 -1.60 -13.61 -23.59
N GLN A 20 -1.32 -13.54 -24.89
CA GLN A 20 -1.12 -12.30 -25.62
C GLN A 20 -2.40 -11.46 -25.74
N LYS A 21 -3.57 -12.12 -25.84
CA LYS A 21 -4.88 -11.43 -25.90
C LYS A 21 -5.39 -10.99 -24.53
N ARG A 22 -5.09 -11.72 -23.48
CA ARG A 22 -5.56 -11.47 -22.11
C ARG A 22 -4.44 -11.60 -21.08
N PRO A 23 -3.38 -10.77 -21.14
CA PRO A 23 -2.22 -10.90 -20.26
C PRO A 23 -2.58 -10.82 -18.78
N GLY A 24 -3.53 -9.99 -18.39
CA GLY A 24 -3.98 -9.83 -17.00
C GLY A 24 -4.62 -11.08 -16.36
N MET A 25 -4.90 -12.14 -17.15
CA MET A 25 -5.31 -13.44 -16.61
C MET A 25 -4.12 -14.28 -16.13
N TYR A 26 -2.89 -13.97 -16.60
CA TYR A 26 -1.70 -14.79 -16.41
C TYR A 26 -0.60 -14.09 -15.64
N THR A 27 -0.59 -12.74 -15.63
CA THR A 27 0.43 -11.93 -14.97
C THR A 27 -0.14 -10.62 -14.49
N ASP A 28 0.61 -9.93 -13.63
CA ASP A 28 0.38 -8.52 -13.34
C ASP A 28 0.84 -7.68 -14.54
N THR A 29 0.02 -6.73 -14.96
CA THR A 29 0.28 -5.87 -16.13
C THR A 29 0.73 -4.46 -15.78
N ASP A 30 0.79 -4.11 -14.49
CA ASP A 30 1.26 -2.79 -14.04
C ASP A 30 2.74 -2.59 -14.41
N SER A 31 3.56 -3.65 -14.21
CA SER A 31 4.99 -3.67 -14.54
C SER A 31 5.48 -5.07 -14.91
N PRO A 32 6.63 -5.19 -15.62
CA PRO A 32 7.15 -6.52 -15.99
C PRO A 32 7.80 -7.30 -14.84
N ASN A 33 7.82 -6.79 -13.61
CA ASN A 33 8.46 -7.46 -12.47
C ASN A 33 7.96 -8.90 -12.26
N HIS A 34 6.66 -9.14 -12.49
CA HIS A 34 6.10 -10.47 -12.31
C HIS A 34 6.70 -11.50 -13.28
N LEU A 35 7.06 -11.11 -14.51
CA LEU A 35 7.78 -11.99 -15.44
C LEU A 35 9.15 -12.41 -14.88
N ALA A 36 9.86 -11.45 -14.25
CA ALA A 36 11.14 -11.75 -13.61
C ALA A 36 10.96 -12.75 -12.45
N TYR A 37 9.92 -12.59 -11.65
CA TYR A 37 9.63 -13.52 -10.54
C TYR A 37 9.35 -14.93 -11.05
N GLU A 38 8.64 -15.13 -12.14
CA GLU A 38 8.37 -16.46 -12.70
C GLU A 38 9.66 -17.17 -13.15
N VAL A 39 10.64 -16.43 -13.71
CA VAL A 39 11.94 -17.04 -14.08
C VAL A 39 12.78 -17.31 -12.83
N ILE A 40 12.82 -16.39 -11.88
CA ILE A 40 13.53 -16.57 -10.61
C ILE A 40 12.96 -17.76 -9.83
N ASP A 41 11.64 -17.90 -9.76
CA ASP A 41 10.97 -19.00 -9.06
C ASP A 41 11.32 -20.37 -9.64
N ASN A 42 11.54 -20.48 -10.94
CA ASN A 42 12.03 -21.72 -11.52
C ASN A 42 13.45 -22.08 -11.08
N SER A 43 14.35 -21.10 -11.00
CA SER A 43 15.70 -21.31 -10.48
C SER A 43 15.69 -21.62 -8.97
N VAL A 44 14.76 -21.00 -8.21
CA VAL A 44 14.55 -21.29 -6.79
C VAL A 44 13.99 -22.68 -6.56
N ASP A 45 13.12 -23.19 -7.45
CA ASP A 45 12.63 -24.58 -7.36
C ASP A 45 13.78 -25.59 -7.50
N GLU A 46 14.81 -25.31 -8.33
CA GLU A 46 16.04 -26.12 -8.37
C GLU A 46 16.81 -26.04 -7.04
N ALA A 47 16.82 -24.88 -6.37
CA ALA A 47 17.46 -24.73 -5.07
C ALA A 47 16.70 -25.48 -3.96
N ILE A 48 15.37 -25.41 -3.93
CA ILE A 48 14.53 -26.19 -3.00
C ILE A 48 14.75 -27.69 -3.19
N ALA A 49 14.91 -28.12 -4.43
CA ALA A 49 15.20 -29.51 -4.77
C ALA A 49 16.66 -29.93 -4.47
N GLY A 50 17.51 -28.99 -4.02
CA GLY A 50 18.90 -29.24 -3.61
C GLY A 50 19.92 -29.25 -4.75
N TYR A 51 19.55 -28.84 -5.96
CA TYR A 51 20.41 -28.87 -7.14
C TYR A 51 21.07 -27.54 -7.49
N CYS A 52 20.59 -26.41 -6.95
CA CYS A 52 21.11 -25.08 -7.21
C CYS A 52 21.63 -24.45 -5.91
N LYS A 53 22.78 -23.77 -6.01
CA LYS A 53 23.42 -23.05 -4.88
C LYS A 53 23.58 -21.57 -5.14
N THR A 54 23.54 -21.14 -6.41
CA THR A 54 23.76 -19.76 -6.79
C THR A 54 22.78 -19.35 -7.87
N ILE A 55 22.06 -18.26 -7.63
CA ILE A 55 21.20 -17.61 -8.60
C ILE A 55 21.68 -16.18 -8.79
N SER A 56 21.89 -15.78 -10.05
CA SER A 56 22.35 -14.44 -10.41
C SER A 56 21.31 -13.77 -11.30
N VAL A 57 20.94 -12.54 -10.94
CA VAL A 57 19.97 -11.73 -11.67
C VAL A 57 20.64 -10.44 -12.13
N THR A 58 20.58 -10.16 -13.42
CA THR A 58 21.16 -8.95 -14.02
C THR A 58 20.07 -8.15 -14.70
N LEU A 59 19.87 -6.92 -14.27
CA LEU A 59 19.02 -5.92 -14.92
C LEU A 59 19.90 -5.06 -15.82
N TYR A 60 19.65 -5.12 -17.14
CA TYR A 60 20.41 -4.40 -18.15
C TYR A 60 19.85 -2.99 -18.40
N LYS A 61 20.67 -2.11 -18.97
CA LYS A 61 20.28 -0.73 -19.33
C LYS A 61 19.09 -0.66 -20.28
N ASP A 62 18.92 -1.66 -21.13
CA ASP A 62 17.81 -1.76 -22.10
C ASP A 62 16.52 -2.31 -21.47
N GLN A 63 16.47 -2.45 -20.14
CA GLN A 63 15.38 -3.03 -19.36
C GLN A 63 15.14 -4.51 -19.67
N SER A 64 16.10 -5.20 -20.29
CA SER A 64 16.10 -6.65 -20.30
C SER A 64 16.61 -7.18 -18.98
N ILE A 65 16.22 -8.40 -18.62
CA ILE A 65 16.67 -9.08 -17.42
C ILE A 65 17.19 -10.46 -17.75
N ALA A 66 18.30 -10.83 -17.14
CA ALA A 66 18.83 -12.19 -17.20
C ALA A 66 18.80 -12.82 -15.81
N VAL A 67 18.32 -14.07 -15.74
CA VAL A 67 18.36 -14.91 -14.55
C VAL A 67 19.20 -16.13 -14.89
N SER A 68 20.23 -16.39 -14.11
CA SER A 68 21.15 -17.52 -14.29
C SER A 68 21.24 -18.33 -13.01
N ASP A 69 21.12 -19.65 -13.11
CA ASP A 69 21.28 -20.59 -12.01
C ASP A 69 22.38 -21.64 -12.31
N ASP A 70 22.88 -22.26 -11.27
CA ASP A 70 23.82 -23.41 -11.34
C ASP A 70 23.12 -24.75 -11.07
N GLY A 71 21.82 -24.84 -11.39
CA GLY A 71 21.00 -26.06 -11.26
C GLY A 71 21.33 -27.14 -12.29
N ARG A 72 20.41 -28.10 -12.48
CA ARG A 72 20.61 -29.24 -13.42
C ARG A 72 20.60 -28.85 -14.90
N GLY A 73 20.14 -27.65 -15.23
CA GLY A 73 19.86 -27.19 -16.58
C GLY A 73 18.54 -27.77 -17.12
N MET A 74 17.79 -26.99 -17.89
CA MET A 74 16.56 -27.43 -18.53
C MET A 74 16.82 -28.67 -19.43
N PRO A 75 15.85 -29.59 -19.57
CA PRO A 75 16.01 -30.76 -20.48
C PRO A 75 16.08 -30.29 -21.93
N VAL A 76 17.07 -30.82 -22.65
CA VAL A 76 17.37 -30.51 -24.07
C VAL A 76 17.03 -31.63 -25.04
N ASP A 77 16.72 -32.82 -24.52
CA ASP A 77 16.27 -33.97 -25.26
C ASP A 77 14.86 -33.79 -25.81
N ASP A 78 14.54 -34.48 -26.90
CA ASP A 78 13.23 -34.43 -27.53
C ASP A 78 12.17 -35.11 -26.66
N HIS A 79 11.02 -34.46 -26.52
CA HIS A 79 9.87 -35.05 -25.85
C HIS A 79 9.38 -36.30 -26.61
N PRO A 80 9.14 -37.45 -25.95
CA PRO A 80 8.81 -38.70 -26.61
C PRO A 80 7.62 -38.65 -27.58
N GLU A 81 6.58 -37.87 -27.23
CA GLU A 81 5.34 -37.76 -28.01
C GLU A 81 5.38 -36.56 -28.97
N GLU A 82 5.79 -35.36 -28.50
CA GLU A 82 5.74 -34.14 -29.28
C GLU A 82 6.87 -34.00 -30.31
N LYS A 83 7.98 -34.78 -30.17
CA LYS A 83 9.13 -34.79 -31.07
C LYS A 83 9.83 -33.46 -31.28
N ILE A 84 9.77 -32.59 -30.27
CA ILE A 84 10.49 -31.31 -30.19
C ILE A 84 11.29 -31.27 -28.91
N PRO A 85 12.36 -30.43 -28.82
CA PRO A 85 13.14 -30.29 -27.61
C PRO A 85 12.27 -29.89 -26.40
N ALA A 86 12.47 -30.55 -25.25
CA ALA A 86 11.64 -30.31 -24.06
C ALA A 86 11.70 -28.86 -23.59
N VAL A 87 12.84 -28.17 -23.74
CA VAL A 87 12.97 -26.74 -23.46
C VAL A 87 12.05 -25.86 -24.33
N GLU A 88 11.92 -26.21 -25.63
CA GLU A 88 11.00 -25.50 -26.53
C GLU A 88 9.55 -25.72 -26.10
N LEU A 89 9.20 -26.97 -25.74
CA LEU A 89 7.87 -27.30 -25.26
C LEU A 89 7.49 -26.48 -24.01
N ILE A 90 8.40 -26.40 -23.03
CA ILE A 90 8.21 -25.65 -21.78
C ILE A 90 8.01 -24.15 -22.06
N LEU A 91 8.66 -23.60 -23.07
CA LEU A 91 8.61 -22.16 -23.38
C LEU A 91 7.47 -21.79 -24.34
N THR A 92 6.88 -22.74 -25.08
CA THR A 92 5.86 -22.45 -26.11
C THR A 92 4.48 -23.02 -25.81
N ARG A 93 4.36 -23.92 -24.83
CA ARG A 93 3.09 -24.57 -24.49
C ARG A 93 2.67 -24.17 -23.06
N LEU A 94 1.40 -23.84 -22.91
CA LEU A 94 0.78 -23.69 -21.60
C LEU A 94 0.55 -25.08 -20.99
N HIS A 95 0.67 -25.17 -19.67
CA HIS A 95 0.48 -26.42 -18.93
C HIS A 95 1.46 -27.54 -19.32
N ALA A 96 2.68 -27.14 -19.69
CA ALA A 96 3.80 -28.04 -19.93
C ALA A 96 4.86 -27.90 -18.82
N GLY A 97 5.26 -29.01 -18.20
CA GLY A 97 6.30 -28.98 -17.16
C GLY A 97 6.36 -30.25 -16.31
N ALA A 98 7.52 -30.50 -15.71
CA ALA A 98 7.79 -31.68 -14.88
C ALA A 98 7.21 -31.58 -13.45
N LYS A 99 6.56 -30.47 -13.12
CA LYS A 99 6.06 -30.13 -11.76
C LYS A 99 4.61 -30.63 -11.52
N PHE A 100 3.97 -31.21 -12.52
CA PHE A 100 2.66 -31.87 -12.40
C PHE A 100 2.71 -33.23 -11.71
N SER A 101 3.91 -33.84 -11.61
CA SER A 101 4.13 -35.09 -10.88
C SER A 101 5.13 -34.82 -9.74
N ASN A 102 4.83 -35.32 -8.53
CA ASN A 102 5.67 -35.15 -7.33
C ASN A 102 7.00 -35.92 -7.41
N ASN A 103 7.33 -36.51 -8.56
CA ASN A 103 8.52 -37.33 -8.73
C ASN A 103 9.82 -36.53 -8.76
N SER A 104 9.79 -35.29 -9.24
CA SER A 104 10.98 -34.45 -9.43
C SER A 104 11.10 -33.28 -8.44
N TYR A 105 9.97 -32.82 -7.89
CA TYR A 105 9.91 -31.69 -6.94
C TYR A 105 8.86 -31.98 -5.89
N LYS A 106 9.26 -32.07 -4.63
CA LYS A 106 8.33 -32.27 -3.51
C LYS A 106 7.58 -30.99 -3.16
N PHE A 107 8.28 -29.85 -3.17
CA PHE A 107 7.74 -28.53 -2.99
C PHE A 107 8.17 -27.66 -4.17
N SER A 108 7.26 -26.90 -4.72
CA SER A 108 7.53 -26.06 -5.89
C SER A 108 6.69 -24.80 -5.85
N GLY A 109 7.24 -23.68 -6.30
CA GLY A 109 6.52 -22.44 -6.54
C GLY A 109 5.76 -22.46 -7.87
N GLY A 110 6.30 -23.12 -8.88
CA GLY A 110 5.72 -23.22 -10.22
C GLY A 110 4.71 -24.35 -10.35
N LEU A 111 3.45 -24.11 -9.99
CA LEU A 111 2.40 -25.15 -9.91
C LEU A 111 1.63 -25.36 -11.21
N HIS A 112 1.48 -24.33 -12.04
CA HIS A 112 0.54 -24.33 -13.15
C HIS A 112 1.17 -24.68 -14.50
N GLY A 113 2.51 -24.78 -14.57
CA GLY A 113 3.24 -25.07 -15.82
C GLY A 113 3.05 -23.98 -16.90
N VAL A 114 2.86 -22.73 -16.48
CA VAL A 114 2.63 -21.61 -17.41
C VAL A 114 3.64 -20.47 -17.26
N GLY A 115 4.40 -20.38 -16.16
CA GLY A 115 5.21 -19.22 -15.82
C GLY A 115 6.15 -18.79 -16.94
N VAL A 116 7.08 -19.63 -17.35
CA VAL A 116 8.07 -19.28 -18.38
C VAL A 116 7.47 -19.17 -19.79
N SER A 117 6.40 -19.89 -20.11
CA SER A 117 5.69 -19.72 -21.39
C SER A 117 4.96 -18.38 -21.43
N VAL A 118 4.45 -17.88 -20.29
CA VAL A 118 3.91 -16.51 -20.16
C VAL A 118 5.03 -15.48 -20.34
N VAL A 119 6.22 -15.68 -19.75
CA VAL A 119 7.38 -14.80 -19.98
C VAL A 119 7.73 -14.71 -21.46
N ASN A 120 7.79 -15.85 -22.17
CA ASN A 120 8.05 -15.87 -23.60
C ASN A 120 6.94 -15.17 -24.39
N ALA A 121 5.67 -15.45 -24.12
CA ALA A 121 4.52 -14.85 -24.80
C ALA A 121 4.50 -13.32 -24.73
N LEU A 122 4.92 -12.76 -23.58
CA LEU A 122 4.87 -11.32 -23.29
C LEU A 122 6.20 -10.61 -23.48
N SER A 123 7.22 -11.31 -24.03
CA SER A 123 8.53 -10.75 -24.36
C SER A 123 8.64 -10.44 -25.85
N LYS A 124 9.38 -9.38 -26.17
CA LYS A 124 9.79 -9.05 -27.55
C LYS A 124 10.81 -10.06 -28.06
N ASN A 125 11.81 -10.38 -27.22
CA ASN A 125 12.81 -11.41 -27.45
C ASN A 125 12.99 -12.19 -26.15
N LEU A 126 13.34 -13.47 -26.26
CA LEU A 126 13.76 -14.31 -25.15
C LEU A 126 14.88 -15.22 -25.65
N GLU A 127 15.94 -15.34 -24.87
CA GLU A 127 17.10 -16.18 -25.17
C GLU A 127 17.38 -17.10 -23.98
N VAL A 128 17.68 -18.37 -24.26
CA VAL A 128 17.97 -19.38 -23.26
C VAL A 128 19.32 -20.01 -23.54
N TRP A 129 20.17 -20.07 -22.54
CA TRP A 129 21.41 -20.86 -22.56
C TRP A 129 21.30 -21.94 -21.50
N ILE A 130 21.64 -23.18 -21.91
CA ILE A 130 21.52 -24.35 -21.04
C ILE A 130 22.85 -25.10 -21.02
N LYS A 131 23.44 -25.23 -19.85
CA LYS A 131 24.62 -26.04 -19.59
C LYS A 131 24.16 -27.39 -19.07
N ARG A 132 24.32 -28.42 -19.90
CA ARG A 132 23.90 -29.80 -19.59
C ARG A 132 24.69 -30.81 -20.38
N ASN A 133 24.97 -31.97 -19.79
CA ASN A 133 25.64 -33.10 -20.45
C ASN A 133 27.01 -32.75 -21.10
N GLY A 134 27.72 -31.76 -20.56
CA GLY A 134 29.04 -31.34 -21.08
C GLY A 134 28.99 -30.38 -22.26
N HIS A 135 27.82 -29.82 -22.58
CA HIS A 135 27.63 -28.85 -23.65
C HIS A 135 26.84 -27.65 -23.15
N GLU A 136 27.04 -26.50 -23.82
CA GLU A 136 26.18 -25.34 -23.70
C GLU A 136 25.31 -25.23 -24.95
N TYR A 137 24.00 -25.15 -24.73
CA TYR A 137 22.98 -25.04 -25.76
C TYR A 137 22.41 -23.65 -25.77
N ASN A 138 22.00 -23.16 -26.95
CA ASN A 138 21.28 -21.88 -27.07
C ASN A 138 20.00 -22.08 -27.89
N LEU A 139 18.97 -21.35 -27.53
CA LEU A 139 17.67 -21.31 -28.20
C LEU A 139 17.09 -19.91 -28.02
N SER A 140 16.52 -19.31 -29.07
CA SER A 140 15.95 -17.98 -29.04
C SER A 140 14.52 -17.92 -29.54
N PHE A 141 13.77 -16.93 -29.02
CA PHE A 141 12.38 -16.67 -29.34
C PHE A 141 12.16 -15.19 -29.64
N LYS A 142 11.17 -14.91 -30.49
CA LYS A 142 10.73 -13.57 -30.82
C LYS A 142 9.22 -13.48 -30.80
N ASN A 143 8.67 -12.60 -29.96
CA ASN A 143 7.23 -12.43 -29.75
C ASN A 143 6.50 -13.75 -29.41
N GLY A 144 7.14 -14.65 -28.67
CA GLY A 144 6.59 -15.96 -28.28
C GLY A 144 6.86 -17.10 -29.26
N GLU A 145 7.32 -16.82 -30.47
CA GLU A 145 7.62 -17.84 -31.49
C GLU A 145 9.11 -18.16 -31.53
N ARG A 146 9.45 -19.41 -31.85
CA ARG A 146 10.83 -19.87 -32.02
C ARG A 146 11.52 -19.11 -33.14
N ALA A 147 12.68 -18.52 -32.84
CA ALA A 147 13.49 -17.73 -33.79
C ALA A 147 14.77 -18.47 -34.25
N SER A 148 15.28 -19.44 -33.47
CA SER A 148 16.42 -20.29 -33.85
C SER A 148 16.14 -21.75 -33.56
N GLU A 149 16.93 -22.67 -34.12
CA GLU A 149 17.00 -24.06 -33.69
C GLU A 149 17.75 -24.14 -32.35
N LEU A 150 17.59 -25.27 -31.62
CA LEU A 150 18.41 -25.57 -30.45
C LEU A 150 19.81 -26.00 -30.93
N GLU A 151 20.81 -25.20 -30.66
CA GLU A 151 22.17 -25.40 -31.14
C GLU A 151 23.16 -25.60 -29.99
N ILE A 152 24.18 -26.43 -30.17
CA ILE A 152 25.32 -26.48 -29.26
C ILE A 152 26.27 -25.34 -29.63
N VAL A 153 26.43 -24.39 -28.69
CA VAL A 153 27.29 -23.21 -28.90
C VAL A 153 28.66 -23.36 -28.27
N ASP A 154 28.80 -24.18 -27.22
CA ASP A 154 30.09 -24.42 -26.57
C ASP A 154 30.15 -25.78 -25.88
N LYS A 155 31.38 -26.20 -25.52
CA LYS A 155 31.65 -27.37 -24.66
C LYS A 155 32.03 -26.92 -23.28
N VAL A 156 31.34 -27.44 -22.28
CA VAL A 156 31.58 -27.13 -20.87
C VAL A 156 31.96 -28.37 -20.06
N GLY A 157 32.49 -28.21 -18.89
CA GLY A 157 32.73 -29.34 -17.98
C GLY A 157 31.42 -30.06 -17.63
N LYS A 158 31.42 -31.39 -17.53
CA LYS A 158 30.22 -32.19 -17.23
C LYS A 158 29.53 -31.78 -15.91
N SER A 159 30.28 -31.25 -14.95
CA SER A 159 29.75 -30.72 -13.67
C SER A 159 29.32 -29.26 -13.74
N ASN A 160 29.60 -28.56 -14.83
CA ASN A 160 29.14 -27.21 -15.06
C ASN A 160 27.76 -27.26 -15.71
N THR A 161 26.73 -27.20 -14.88
CA THR A 161 25.33 -27.25 -15.29
C THR A 161 24.60 -25.98 -14.89
N GLY A 162 23.46 -25.70 -15.49
CA GLY A 162 22.62 -24.56 -15.15
C GLY A 162 21.80 -24.04 -16.32
N THR A 163 20.93 -23.08 -16.03
CA THR A 163 20.11 -22.39 -17.03
C THR A 163 20.30 -20.90 -16.91
N THR A 164 20.38 -20.22 -18.05
CA THR A 164 20.31 -18.76 -18.12
C THR A 164 19.19 -18.37 -19.06
N ILE A 165 18.23 -17.57 -18.60
CA ILE A 165 17.16 -16.99 -19.40
C ILE A 165 17.31 -15.48 -19.40
N ARG A 166 17.45 -14.87 -20.58
CA ARG A 166 17.38 -13.42 -20.78
C ARG A 166 16.16 -13.08 -21.60
N PHE A 167 15.37 -12.12 -21.15
CA PHE A 167 14.17 -11.71 -21.85
C PHE A 167 14.02 -10.20 -21.87
N TRP A 168 13.35 -9.69 -22.90
CA TRP A 168 13.04 -8.28 -23.14
C TRP A 168 11.53 -8.11 -23.10
N PRO A 169 10.97 -7.57 -21.98
CA PRO A 169 9.53 -7.35 -21.86
C PRO A 169 8.96 -6.55 -23.04
N ASN A 170 7.83 -6.94 -23.57
CA ASN A 170 7.19 -6.23 -24.67
C ASN A 170 6.25 -5.16 -24.12
N LYS A 171 6.61 -3.88 -24.38
CA LYS A 171 5.92 -2.66 -23.95
C LYS A 171 4.41 -2.67 -24.14
N LYS A 172 3.89 -3.37 -25.13
CA LYS A 172 2.47 -3.34 -25.47
C LYS A 172 1.58 -4.03 -24.45
N TYR A 173 2.16 -4.83 -23.52
CA TYR A 173 1.40 -5.64 -22.57
C TYR A 173 1.42 -5.06 -21.15
N PHE A 174 2.19 -3.99 -20.89
CA PHE A 174 2.40 -3.42 -19.57
C PHE A 174 2.14 -1.93 -19.56
N ASP A 175 1.61 -1.42 -18.44
CA ASP A 175 1.39 0.00 -18.24
C ASP A 175 2.70 0.78 -18.18
N THR A 176 3.73 0.19 -17.59
CA THR A 176 5.13 0.63 -17.69
C THR A 176 6.02 -0.51 -18.15
N ASN A 177 7.09 -0.20 -18.89
CA ASN A 177 8.12 -1.19 -19.24
C ASN A 177 9.36 -1.10 -18.33
N ILE A 178 9.25 -0.39 -17.21
CA ILE A 178 10.34 -0.22 -16.24
C ILE A 178 10.25 -1.36 -15.21
N ILE A 179 11.36 -2.06 -15.04
CA ILE A 179 11.52 -3.04 -13.97
C ILE A 179 11.91 -2.31 -12.69
N HIS A 180 11.12 -2.48 -11.64
CA HIS A 180 11.37 -1.89 -10.32
C HIS A 180 12.44 -2.68 -9.57
N ALA A 181 13.68 -2.20 -9.63
CA ALA A 181 14.86 -2.88 -9.06
C ALA A 181 14.74 -3.11 -7.54
N LYS A 182 14.15 -2.18 -6.78
CA LYS A 182 13.98 -2.32 -5.32
C LYS A 182 13.08 -3.50 -4.95
N ASP A 183 11.96 -3.68 -5.66
CA ASP A 183 11.04 -4.79 -5.42
C ASP A 183 11.70 -6.13 -5.79
N LEU A 184 12.52 -6.12 -6.84
CA LEU A 184 13.28 -7.28 -7.26
C LEU A 184 14.34 -7.67 -6.22
N MET A 185 15.12 -6.70 -5.72
CA MET A 185 16.11 -6.92 -4.66
C MET A 185 15.48 -7.46 -3.38
N HIS A 186 14.34 -6.87 -2.95
CA HIS A 186 13.60 -7.36 -1.79
C HIS A 186 13.18 -8.83 -1.96
N SER A 187 12.63 -9.18 -3.14
CA SER A 187 12.25 -10.57 -3.44
C SER A 187 13.45 -11.52 -3.43
N LEU A 188 14.60 -11.11 -3.98
CA LEU A 188 15.82 -11.91 -4.00
C LEU A 188 16.39 -12.11 -2.57
N LYS A 189 16.42 -11.04 -1.77
CA LYS A 189 16.83 -11.10 -0.36
C LYS A 189 15.94 -12.08 0.42
N ALA A 190 14.61 -11.98 0.27
CA ALA A 190 13.66 -12.87 0.91
C ALA A 190 13.91 -14.34 0.53
N LYS A 191 14.18 -14.63 -0.74
CA LYS A 191 14.48 -16.02 -1.19
C LYS A 191 15.79 -16.56 -0.62
N ALA A 192 16.82 -15.72 -0.49
CA ALA A 192 18.06 -16.09 0.19
C ALA A 192 17.84 -16.43 1.68
N VAL A 193 16.98 -15.64 2.35
CA VAL A 193 16.60 -15.87 3.76
C VAL A 193 15.85 -17.19 3.92
N LEU A 194 14.86 -17.46 3.05
CA LEU A 194 13.98 -18.61 3.15
C LEU A 194 14.59 -19.93 2.62
N CYS A 195 15.76 -19.84 1.98
CA CYS A 195 16.51 -20.99 1.49
C CYS A 195 17.94 -20.93 2.01
N PRO A 196 18.20 -21.31 3.28
CA PRO A 196 19.52 -21.20 3.90
C PRO A 196 20.63 -21.83 3.07
N GLY A 197 21.72 -21.08 2.86
CA GLY A 197 22.85 -21.47 2.03
C GLY A 197 22.71 -21.16 0.53
N LEU A 198 21.53 -20.72 0.06
CA LEU A 198 21.37 -20.23 -1.30
C LEU A 198 21.99 -18.84 -1.45
N LYS A 199 22.88 -18.71 -2.42
CA LYS A 199 23.52 -17.46 -2.79
C LYS A 199 22.69 -16.74 -3.86
N MET A 200 22.15 -15.59 -3.54
CA MET A 200 21.44 -14.71 -4.47
C MET A 200 22.32 -13.53 -4.83
N LYS A 201 22.48 -13.24 -6.13
CA LYS A 201 23.24 -12.10 -6.64
C LYS A 201 22.35 -11.21 -7.49
N PHE A 202 22.50 -9.92 -7.31
CA PHE A 202 21.85 -8.93 -8.15
C PHE A 202 22.86 -7.93 -8.71
N GLN A 203 22.67 -7.58 -9.98
CA GLN A 203 23.43 -6.52 -10.63
C GLN A 203 22.48 -5.66 -11.46
N ASN A 204 22.57 -4.35 -11.28
CA ASN A 204 21.92 -3.36 -12.13
C ASN A 204 22.99 -2.64 -12.95
N GLU A 205 22.98 -2.84 -14.26
CA GLU A 205 23.98 -2.21 -15.15
C GLU A 205 23.77 -0.71 -15.34
N GLU A 206 22.56 -0.21 -15.13
CA GLU A 206 22.26 1.21 -15.28
C GLU A 206 22.83 2.03 -14.12
N THR A 207 22.63 1.55 -12.88
CA THR A 207 23.10 2.23 -11.67
C THR A 207 24.50 1.80 -11.24
N GLY A 208 24.97 0.62 -11.71
CA GLY A 208 26.20 -0.02 -11.26
C GLY A 208 26.07 -0.75 -9.91
N GLU A 209 24.87 -0.80 -9.34
CA GLU A 209 24.56 -1.45 -8.07
C GLU A 209 24.76 -2.95 -8.16
N LYS A 210 25.41 -3.52 -7.13
CA LYS A 210 25.65 -4.96 -6.99
C LYS A 210 25.39 -5.37 -5.57
N GLU A 211 24.57 -6.41 -5.40
CA GLU A 211 24.23 -6.97 -4.11
C GLU A 211 24.39 -8.50 -4.14
N GLU A 212 24.78 -9.05 -2.98
CA GLU A 212 24.88 -10.49 -2.76
C GLU A 212 24.34 -10.84 -1.38
N TRP A 213 23.42 -11.81 -1.32
CA TRP A 213 22.81 -12.28 -0.08
C TRP A 213 23.02 -13.77 0.10
N VAL A 214 23.43 -14.17 1.30
CA VAL A 214 23.53 -15.56 1.76
C VAL A 214 23.19 -15.57 3.24
N TYR A 215 22.15 -16.32 3.61
CA TYR A 215 21.73 -16.49 4.99
C TYR A 215 21.90 -17.94 5.43
N GLN A 216 22.32 -18.17 6.68
CA GLN A 216 22.43 -19.51 7.27
C GLN A 216 21.38 -19.73 8.36
N GLY A 217 21.03 -18.70 9.11
CA GLY A 217 20.04 -18.73 10.20
C GLY A 217 18.61 -18.49 9.76
N GLY A 218 18.34 -18.36 8.45
CA GLY A 218 16.98 -18.25 7.91
C GLY A 218 16.20 -17.02 8.38
N PRO A 219 14.87 -17.15 8.58
CA PRO A 219 13.96 -16.06 8.96
C PRO A 219 14.39 -15.31 10.23
N ASN A 220 14.98 -16.01 11.20
CA ASN A 220 15.39 -15.41 12.47
C ASN A 220 16.57 -14.46 12.31
N GLU A 221 17.61 -14.86 11.57
CA GLU A 221 18.76 -14.02 11.26
C GLU A 221 18.32 -12.71 10.58
N TYR A 222 17.43 -12.82 9.60
CA TYR A 222 16.89 -11.68 8.87
C TYR A 222 16.06 -10.76 9.77
N LEU A 223 15.18 -11.31 10.60
CA LEU A 223 14.35 -10.51 11.49
C LEU A 223 15.19 -9.72 12.50
N ILE A 224 16.24 -10.34 13.06
CA ILE A 224 17.20 -9.68 13.96
C ILE A 224 17.98 -8.58 13.24
N GLU A 225 18.41 -8.83 11.99
CA GLU A 225 19.14 -7.84 11.18
C GLU A 225 18.29 -6.59 10.93
N GLU A 226 17.04 -6.77 10.49
CA GLU A 226 16.13 -5.67 10.16
C GLU A 226 15.64 -4.90 11.39
N LEU A 227 15.54 -5.54 12.55
CA LEU A 227 15.14 -4.91 13.80
C LEU A 227 16.33 -4.42 14.63
N LYS A 228 17.52 -4.37 14.04
CA LYS A 228 18.72 -3.89 14.73
C LYS A 228 18.55 -2.45 15.22
N GLY A 229 18.67 -2.28 16.54
CA GLY A 229 18.52 -0.97 17.20
C GLY A 229 17.14 -0.72 17.80
N TYR A 230 16.20 -1.63 17.61
CA TYR A 230 14.91 -1.61 18.32
C TYR A 230 14.94 -2.52 19.53
N GLU A 231 14.37 -2.05 20.64
CA GLU A 231 14.08 -2.92 21.79
C GLU A 231 12.83 -3.74 21.50
N CYS A 232 12.94 -5.07 21.62
CA CYS A 232 11.87 -6.01 21.27
C CYS A 232 11.46 -6.90 22.45
N ILE A 233 10.23 -7.39 22.43
CA ILE A 233 9.68 -8.38 23.35
C ILE A 233 9.21 -9.60 22.53
N PRO A 234 9.81 -10.78 22.70
CA PRO A 234 11.09 -11.01 23.40
C PRO A 234 12.27 -10.36 22.69
N SER A 235 13.38 -10.17 23.39
CA SER A 235 14.66 -9.67 22.81
C SER A 235 15.21 -10.62 21.74
N ASP A 236 15.14 -11.93 22.03
CA ASP A 236 15.39 -12.98 21.05
C ASP A 236 14.05 -13.44 20.48
N PRO A 237 13.82 -13.32 19.15
CA PRO A 237 12.53 -13.65 18.56
C PRO A 237 12.06 -15.07 18.90
N PHE A 238 10.75 -15.23 19.09
CA PHE A 238 10.15 -16.56 19.16
C PHE A 238 10.21 -17.19 17.78
N GLU A 239 11.06 -18.19 17.63
CA GLU A 239 11.27 -18.90 16.38
C GLU A 239 10.95 -20.38 16.49
N GLY A 240 10.73 -21.01 15.36
CA GLY A 240 10.57 -22.44 15.29
C GLY A 240 10.41 -22.96 13.88
N LYS A 241 10.63 -24.28 13.77
CA LYS A 241 10.47 -25.00 12.52
C LYS A 241 9.83 -26.37 12.81
N LYS A 242 8.82 -26.72 12.02
CA LYS A 242 8.19 -28.05 12.07
C LYS A 242 8.10 -28.64 10.68
N ILE A 243 8.63 -29.82 10.53
CA ILE A 243 8.61 -30.59 9.28
C ILE A 243 7.74 -31.82 9.51
N THR A 244 6.79 -32.03 8.61
CA THR A 244 5.99 -33.26 8.49
C THR A 244 6.29 -33.95 7.15
N ASN A 245 5.62 -35.05 6.86
CA ASN A 245 5.87 -35.74 5.59
C ASN A 245 5.52 -34.87 4.38
N ASN A 246 4.48 -34.03 4.44
CA ASN A 246 3.92 -33.31 3.28
C ASN A 246 3.90 -31.79 3.46
N GLU A 247 4.28 -31.29 4.64
CA GLU A 247 4.17 -29.87 4.95
C GLU A 247 5.34 -29.46 5.85
N GLU A 248 5.78 -28.22 5.67
CA GLU A 248 6.79 -27.59 6.53
C GLU A 248 6.31 -26.19 6.91
N VAL A 249 6.48 -25.81 8.17
CA VAL A 249 6.25 -24.46 8.65
C VAL A 249 7.46 -23.97 9.44
N GLU A 250 7.86 -22.73 9.16
CA GLU A 250 8.98 -22.06 9.80
C GLU A 250 8.55 -20.62 10.12
N TRP A 251 8.88 -20.14 11.32
CA TRP A 251 8.48 -18.80 11.75
C TRP A 251 9.55 -18.17 12.63
N SER A 252 9.55 -16.84 12.62
CA SER A 252 10.23 -15.99 13.58
C SER A 252 9.37 -14.77 13.85
N LEU A 253 9.20 -14.37 15.12
CA LEU A 253 8.38 -13.21 15.48
C LEU A 253 8.83 -12.55 16.77
N THR A 254 8.57 -11.24 16.87
CA THR A 254 8.76 -10.43 18.06
C THR A 254 7.88 -9.17 18.01
N TRP A 255 7.80 -8.42 19.10
CA TRP A 255 7.10 -7.14 19.18
C TRP A 255 8.07 -6.03 19.58
N PRO A 256 8.40 -5.04 18.72
CA PRO A 256 9.14 -3.85 19.11
C PRO A 256 8.38 -3.06 20.17
N LEU A 257 9.11 -2.48 21.14
CA LEU A 257 8.53 -1.61 22.17
C LEU A 257 8.01 -0.30 21.58
N GLU A 258 8.72 0.24 20.60
CA GLU A 258 8.38 1.48 19.89
C GLU A 258 8.23 1.20 18.39
N GLY A 259 7.29 1.91 17.74
CA GLY A 259 6.98 1.76 16.31
C GLY A 259 5.68 0.99 16.07
N GLU A 260 4.89 1.43 15.08
CA GLU A 260 3.60 0.80 14.75
C GLU A 260 3.69 -0.15 13.55
N ASP A 261 4.54 0.13 12.57
CA ASP A 261 4.65 -0.65 11.34
C ASP A 261 5.99 -1.37 11.26
N GLY A 262 5.91 -2.69 11.21
CA GLY A 262 7.06 -3.56 11.15
C GLY A 262 6.99 -4.57 10.01
N ILE A 263 7.90 -5.52 10.04
CA ILE A 263 8.00 -6.58 9.06
C ILE A 263 6.88 -7.58 9.29
N GLN A 264 5.97 -7.69 8.34
CA GLN A 264 4.89 -8.67 8.35
C GLN A 264 4.89 -9.44 7.02
N GLU A 265 5.72 -10.46 6.96
CA GLU A 265 5.94 -11.19 5.74
C GLU A 265 5.49 -12.65 5.86
N SER A 266 4.80 -13.12 4.83
CA SER A 266 4.38 -14.52 4.75
C SER A 266 4.64 -15.10 3.36
N TYR A 267 5.03 -16.38 3.34
CA TYR A 267 5.49 -17.06 2.15
C TYR A 267 4.93 -18.48 2.06
N VAL A 268 4.62 -18.90 0.85
CA VAL A 268 4.22 -20.27 0.53
C VAL A 268 5.11 -20.78 -0.59
N ASN A 269 5.89 -21.85 -0.36
CA ASN A 269 6.88 -22.36 -1.31
C ASN A 269 7.81 -21.23 -1.82
N LEU A 270 8.27 -20.36 -0.91
CA LEU A 270 9.12 -19.18 -1.13
C LEU A 270 8.47 -18.07 -1.99
N ILE A 271 7.17 -18.15 -2.28
CA ILE A 271 6.41 -17.11 -2.98
C ILE A 271 5.80 -16.18 -1.94
N PRO A 272 5.99 -14.84 -2.05
CA PRO A 272 5.40 -13.90 -1.11
C PRO A 272 3.88 -13.84 -1.24
N THR A 273 3.19 -14.00 -0.12
CA THR A 273 1.73 -13.90 -0.05
C THR A 273 1.33 -12.56 0.55
N LYS A 274 1.42 -11.50 -0.25
CA LYS A 274 1.17 -10.10 0.20
C LYS A 274 -0.23 -9.89 0.80
N GLN A 275 -1.21 -10.69 0.43
CA GLN A 275 -2.57 -10.67 0.96
C GLN A 275 -2.79 -11.76 2.04
N GLY A 276 -1.72 -12.39 2.52
CA GLY A 276 -1.79 -13.46 3.51
C GLY A 276 -2.53 -14.70 3.00
N GLY A 277 -3.45 -15.18 3.81
CA GLY A 277 -4.26 -16.36 3.49
C GLY A 277 -4.47 -17.27 4.69
N THR A 278 -4.82 -18.52 4.43
CA THR A 278 -5.18 -19.51 5.45
C THR A 278 -4.05 -19.81 6.44
N HIS A 279 -2.79 -19.77 6.00
CA HIS A 279 -1.60 -19.94 6.85
C HIS A 279 -1.45 -18.80 7.86
N VAL A 280 -1.60 -17.53 7.42
CA VAL A 280 -1.56 -16.37 8.32
C VAL A 280 -2.73 -16.38 9.28
N THR A 281 -3.91 -16.80 8.83
CA THR A 281 -5.09 -16.98 9.69
C THR A 281 -4.81 -18.02 10.78
N GLY A 282 -4.23 -19.17 10.43
CA GLY A 282 -3.83 -20.20 11.37
C GLY A 282 -2.77 -19.72 12.36
N PHE A 283 -1.75 -19.02 11.86
CA PHE A 283 -0.68 -18.42 12.67
C PHE A 283 -1.24 -17.49 13.73
N ARG A 284 -2.12 -16.58 13.33
CA ARG A 284 -2.78 -15.61 14.19
C ARG A 284 -3.69 -16.28 15.23
N SER A 285 -4.42 -17.31 14.83
CA SER A 285 -5.28 -18.08 15.75
C SER A 285 -4.44 -18.81 16.80
N GLY A 286 -3.40 -19.53 16.40
CA GLY A 286 -2.53 -20.27 17.31
C GLY A 286 -1.88 -19.38 18.38
N LEU A 287 -1.32 -18.22 17.95
CA LEU A 287 -0.75 -17.23 18.89
C LEU A 287 -1.80 -16.67 19.84
N SER A 288 -2.99 -16.35 19.31
CA SER A 288 -4.07 -15.75 20.09
C SER A 288 -4.60 -16.71 21.17
N ASP A 289 -4.79 -17.97 20.81
CA ASP A 289 -5.34 -18.96 21.72
C ASP A 289 -4.34 -19.28 22.84
N SER A 290 -3.06 -19.45 22.50
CA SER A 290 -1.98 -19.69 23.49
C SER A 290 -1.84 -18.55 24.49
N LEU A 291 -1.82 -17.29 24.00
CA LEU A 291 -1.63 -16.15 24.90
C LEU A 291 -2.85 -15.93 25.81
N LYS A 292 -4.06 -16.19 25.31
CA LYS A 292 -5.28 -16.13 26.16
C LYS A 292 -5.23 -17.19 27.24
N GLU A 293 -4.93 -18.44 26.91
CA GLU A 293 -4.81 -19.53 27.87
C GLU A 293 -3.72 -19.22 28.92
N PHE A 294 -2.58 -18.69 28.51
CA PHE A 294 -1.50 -18.25 29.39
C PHE A 294 -1.96 -17.14 30.35
N ALA A 295 -2.61 -16.09 29.81
CA ALA A 295 -3.09 -14.95 30.57
C ALA A 295 -4.16 -15.35 31.61
N GLU A 296 -5.07 -16.27 31.24
CA GLU A 296 -6.08 -16.82 32.15
C GLU A 296 -5.45 -17.67 33.25
N TYR A 297 -4.55 -18.59 32.91
CA TYR A 297 -3.86 -19.45 33.87
C TYR A 297 -3.08 -18.66 34.92
N ARG A 298 -2.42 -17.58 34.51
CA ARG A 298 -1.63 -16.72 35.40
C ARG A 298 -2.44 -15.61 36.08
N ASN A 299 -3.77 -15.55 35.84
CA ASN A 299 -4.67 -14.52 36.39
C ASN A 299 -4.24 -13.07 36.02
N LEU A 300 -3.70 -12.84 34.82
CA LEU A 300 -3.25 -11.54 34.37
C LEU A 300 -4.39 -10.66 33.83
N MET A 301 -5.54 -11.21 33.56
CA MET A 301 -6.66 -10.53 32.92
C MET A 301 -7.39 -9.57 33.87
N PRO A 302 -7.44 -8.25 33.57
CA PRO A 302 -8.25 -7.30 34.32
C PRO A 302 -9.75 -7.60 34.15
N ARG A 303 -10.54 -7.29 35.18
CA ARG A 303 -12.00 -7.46 35.14
C ARG A 303 -12.61 -6.66 33.96
N GLY A 304 -13.41 -7.36 33.14
CA GLY A 304 -14.12 -6.73 32.00
C GLY A 304 -13.30 -6.57 30.73
N VAL A 305 -12.01 -6.87 30.72
CA VAL A 305 -11.17 -6.84 29.50
C VAL A 305 -11.23 -8.21 28.82
N LYS A 306 -11.48 -8.22 27.50
CA LYS A 306 -11.42 -9.43 26.66
C LYS A 306 -10.41 -9.18 25.55
N LEU A 307 -9.42 -10.06 25.41
CA LEU A 307 -8.45 -10.02 24.33
C LEU A 307 -9.09 -10.51 23.03
N SER A 308 -8.89 -9.74 21.96
CA SER A 308 -9.17 -10.16 20.59
C SER A 308 -7.85 -10.52 19.87
N PRO A 309 -7.90 -11.27 18.77
CA PRO A 309 -6.69 -11.55 17.98
C PRO A 309 -5.98 -10.28 17.50
N GLU A 310 -6.72 -9.19 17.26
CA GLU A 310 -6.18 -7.88 16.85
C GLU A 310 -5.27 -7.28 17.93
N ASP A 311 -5.64 -7.41 19.21
CA ASP A 311 -4.89 -6.82 20.31
C ASP A 311 -3.49 -7.45 20.46
N ILE A 312 -3.38 -8.72 20.10
CA ILE A 312 -2.14 -9.50 20.13
C ILE A 312 -1.32 -9.21 18.86
N TRP A 313 -2.03 -9.04 17.74
CA TRP A 313 -1.43 -8.85 16.42
C TRP A 313 -0.83 -7.45 16.20
N LEU A 314 -1.32 -6.45 16.93
CA LEU A 314 -0.90 -5.06 16.76
C LEU A 314 0.59 -4.87 17.10
N GLY A 315 1.35 -4.36 16.13
CA GLY A 315 2.78 -4.12 16.25
C GLY A 315 3.64 -5.40 16.26
N ILE A 316 3.11 -6.55 15.84
CA ILE A 316 3.89 -7.77 15.66
C ILE A 316 4.80 -7.63 14.43
N ASN A 317 6.05 -8.05 14.57
CA ASN A 317 6.95 -8.28 13.46
C ASN A 317 7.14 -9.78 13.30
N TYR A 318 6.91 -10.29 12.10
CA TYR A 318 7.02 -11.72 11.85
C TYR A 318 7.42 -12.05 10.42
N ILE A 319 8.05 -13.20 10.30
CA ILE A 319 8.24 -13.91 9.04
C ILE A 319 7.65 -15.31 9.20
N LEU A 320 6.74 -15.66 8.32
CA LEU A 320 6.09 -16.97 8.28
C LEU A 320 6.33 -17.62 6.92
N SER A 321 7.01 -18.73 6.89
CA SER A 321 7.24 -19.52 5.67
C SER A 321 6.61 -20.89 5.81
N ILE A 322 5.82 -21.29 4.82
CA ILE A 322 5.30 -22.64 4.74
C ILE A 322 5.66 -23.30 3.41
N ARG A 323 5.84 -24.61 3.43
CA ARG A 323 6.00 -25.42 2.23
C ARG A 323 4.91 -26.46 2.19
N LEU A 324 4.19 -26.51 1.07
CA LEU A 324 3.06 -27.41 0.82
C LEU A 324 3.28 -28.12 -0.52
N GLU A 325 2.87 -29.37 -0.61
CA GLU A 325 2.97 -30.14 -1.86
C GLU A 325 2.02 -29.60 -2.94
N ASP A 326 0.78 -29.25 -2.57
CA ASP A 326 -0.26 -28.75 -3.49
C ASP A 326 -0.98 -27.52 -2.90
N PRO A 327 -0.34 -26.34 -2.85
CA PRO A 327 -0.97 -25.14 -2.36
C PRO A 327 -1.99 -24.59 -3.36
N GLN A 328 -3.17 -24.22 -2.88
CA GLN A 328 -4.21 -23.56 -3.66
C GLN A 328 -4.20 -22.06 -3.39
N PHE A 329 -4.16 -21.23 -4.44
CA PHE A 329 -4.15 -19.77 -4.35
C PHE A 329 -5.43 -19.15 -4.92
N SER A 330 -5.73 -17.91 -4.47
CA SER A 330 -6.89 -17.14 -4.96
C SER A 330 -6.62 -16.42 -6.29
N GLY A 331 -5.71 -16.90 -7.13
CA GLY A 331 -5.39 -16.31 -8.42
C GLY A 331 -3.99 -16.63 -8.90
N GLN A 332 -3.69 -16.31 -10.16
CA GLN A 332 -2.43 -16.65 -10.81
C GLN A 332 -1.22 -15.95 -10.18
N THR A 333 -1.38 -14.72 -9.67
CA THR A 333 -0.32 -13.96 -9.01
C THR A 333 0.04 -14.49 -7.61
N LYS A 334 -0.65 -15.54 -7.12
CA LYS A 334 -0.37 -16.29 -5.89
C LYS A 334 -0.30 -15.43 -4.61
N GLN A 335 -0.93 -14.28 -4.59
CA GLN A 335 -0.85 -13.31 -3.48
C GLN A 335 -1.56 -13.77 -2.20
N LYS A 336 -2.48 -14.74 -2.28
CA LYS A 336 -3.28 -15.22 -1.16
C LYS A 336 -3.47 -16.73 -1.20
N LEU A 337 -3.05 -17.41 -0.13
CA LEU A 337 -3.31 -18.86 0.02
C LEU A 337 -4.76 -19.13 0.40
N SER A 338 -5.38 -20.12 -0.25
CA SER A 338 -6.78 -20.53 -0.02
C SER A 338 -6.95 -21.97 0.47
N SER A 339 -5.88 -22.76 0.58
CA SER A 339 -5.92 -24.16 1.07
C SER A 339 -6.49 -24.21 2.50
N ARG A 340 -7.68 -24.78 2.67
CA ARG A 340 -8.43 -24.74 3.95
C ARG A 340 -7.75 -25.51 5.08
N SER A 341 -7.17 -26.67 4.79
CA SER A 341 -6.46 -27.53 5.75
C SER A 341 -5.30 -26.82 6.45
N THR A 342 -4.65 -25.90 5.76
CA THR A 342 -3.48 -25.15 6.27
C THR A 342 -3.81 -24.33 7.52
N THR A 343 -5.04 -23.83 7.66
CA THR A 343 -5.42 -23.05 8.85
C THR A 343 -5.30 -23.88 10.13
N SER A 344 -5.86 -25.07 10.15
CA SER A 344 -5.81 -25.97 11.31
C SER A 344 -4.39 -26.51 11.55
N PHE A 345 -3.68 -26.84 10.49
CA PHE A 345 -2.30 -27.31 10.56
C PHE A 345 -1.38 -26.28 11.22
N VAL A 346 -1.35 -25.05 10.69
CA VAL A 346 -0.51 -23.98 11.23
C VAL A 346 -0.96 -23.58 12.64
N SER A 347 -2.28 -23.45 12.87
CA SER A 347 -2.81 -23.08 14.19
C SER A 347 -2.42 -24.08 15.28
N GLY A 348 -2.52 -25.38 14.99
CA GLY A 348 -2.14 -26.43 15.95
C GLY A 348 -0.65 -26.35 16.31
N ILE A 349 0.22 -26.29 15.31
CA ILE A 349 1.68 -26.23 15.53
C ILE A 349 2.08 -24.99 16.31
N ILE A 350 1.57 -23.83 15.91
CA ILE A 350 1.91 -22.56 16.56
C ILE A 350 1.36 -22.50 17.98
N LYS A 351 0.14 -23.00 18.20
CA LYS A 351 -0.45 -23.08 19.53
C LYS A 351 0.42 -23.91 20.47
N ASP A 352 0.81 -25.12 20.06
CA ASP A 352 1.63 -26.02 20.88
C ASP A 352 3.02 -25.41 21.17
N ALA A 353 3.67 -24.89 20.11
CA ALA A 353 5.00 -24.31 20.24
C ALA A 353 5.00 -23.03 21.10
N PHE A 354 4.03 -22.13 20.90
CA PHE A 354 3.97 -20.89 21.65
C PHE A 354 3.53 -21.09 23.10
N THR A 355 2.63 -22.03 23.36
CA THR A 355 2.27 -22.43 24.72
C THR A 355 3.48 -22.95 25.50
N LEU A 356 4.28 -23.82 24.86
CA LEU A 356 5.51 -24.34 25.47
C LEU A 356 6.50 -23.20 25.73
N TRP A 357 6.71 -22.32 24.76
CA TRP A 357 7.63 -21.20 24.87
C TRP A 357 7.22 -20.21 25.96
N LEU A 358 5.93 -19.85 26.06
CA LEU A 358 5.40 -18.98 27.12
C LEU A 358 5.63 -19.54 28.52
N ASN A 359 5.52 -20.86 28.69
CA ASN A 359 5.79 -21.52 29.96
C ASN A 359 7.28 -21.55 30.33
N GLN A 360 8.16 -21.56 29.32
CA GLN A 360 9.62 -21.50 29.50
C GLN A 360 10.10 -20.06 29.72
N HIS A 361 9.37 -19.05 29.22
CA HIS A 361 9.73 -17.64 29.28
C HIS A 361 8.60 -16.80 29.90
N PRO A 362 8.23 -17.06 31.17
CA PRO A 362 7.05 -16.45 31.78
C PRO A 362 7.13 -14.92 31.88
N GLU A 363 8.34 -14.34 32.06
CA GLU A 363 8.53 -12.90 32.12
C GLU A 363 8.22 -12.24 30.77
N ALA A 364 8.68 -12.81 29.66
CA ALA A 364 8.35 -12.33 28.33
C ALA A 364 6.86 -12.49 28.02
N GLY A 365 6.27 -13.62 28.44
CA GLY A 365 4.82 -13.87 28.32
C GLY A 365 3.97 -12.84 29.08
N ASP A 366 4.41 -12.44 30.28
CA ASP A 366 3.75 -11.40 31.07
C ASP A 366 3.81 -10.03 30.36
N LEU A 367 4.96 -9.67 29.79
CA LEU A 367 5.12 -8.43 29.02
C LEU A 367 4.27 -8.40 27.74
N ILE A 368 4.26 -9.50 26.97
CA ILE A 368 3.43 -9.63 25.76
C ILE A 368 1.94 -9.54 26.15
N THR A 369 1.54 -10.19 27.25
CA THR A 369 0.17 -10.13 27.76
C THR A 369 -0.21 -8.71 28.19
N ALA A 370 0.67 -8.02 28.92
CA ALA A 370 0.45 -6.63 29.33
C ALA A 370 0.24 -5.70 28.14
N ARG A 371 1.07 -5.84 27.09
CA ARG A 371 0.92 -5.11 25.81
C ARG A 371 -0.45 -5.40 25.15
N ALA A 372 -0.83 -6.68 25.07
CA ALA A 372 -2.11 -7.06 24.48
C ALA A 372 -3.30 -6.50 25.30
N ILE A 373 -3.22 -6.47 26.62
CA ILE A 373 -4.21 -5.85 27.50
C ILE A 373 -4.29 -4.35 27.27
N GLU A 374 -3.17 -3.66 27.15
CA GLU A 374 -3.13 -2.23 26.82
C GLU A 374 -3.81 -1.94 25.48
N ASN A 375 -3.51 -2.75 24.45
CA ASN A 375 -4.15 -2.65 23.15
C ASN A 375 -5.66 -2.88 23.24
N ALA A 376 -6.10 -3.90 23.99
CA ALA A 376 -7.52 -4.17 24.24
C ALA A 376 -8.21 -3.01 24.94
N GLN A 377 -7.56 -2.38 25.93
CA GLN A 377 -8.07 -1.19 26.60
C GLN A 377 -8.14 0.03 25.67
N LYS A 378 -7.11 0.25 24.83
CA LYS A 378 -7.12 1.29 23.80
C LYS A 378 -8.26 1.05 22.80
N ARG A 379 -8.46 -0.19 22.35
CA ARG A 379 -9.56 -0.59 21.46
C ARG A 379 -10.92 -0.40 22.15
N ALA A 380 -11.06 -0.79 23.41
CA ALA A 380 -12.30 -0.60 24.17
C ALA A 380 -12.61 0.89 24.37
N LYS A 381 -11.59 1.73 24.65
CA LYS A 381 -11.74 3.19 24.69
C LYS A 381 -12.10 3.77 23.32
N LYS A 382 -11.52 3.25 22.21
CA LYS A 382 -11.91 3.64 20.83
C LYS A 382 -13.34 3.18 20.49
N ASN A 383 -13.75 1.98 20.92
CA ASN A 383 -15.12 1.47 20.70
C ASN A 383 -16.16 2.15 21.59
N ASN A 384 -15.76 2.63 22.78
CA ASN A 384 -16.57 3.49 23.64
C ASN A 384 -16.52 4.96 23.19
N LYS A 385 -15.55 5.36 22.38
CA LYS A 385 -15.60 6.60 21.59
C LYS A 385 -16.59 6.36 20.46
N VAL A 386 -17.81 6.76 20.73
CA VAL A 386 -18.99 6.98 19.91
C VAL A 386 -18.87 6.43 18.48
N GLN A 387 -19.56 5.32 18.20
CA GLN A 387 -20.06 5.04 16.85
C GLN A 387 -20.74 6.32 16.34
N ARG A 388 -20.39 6.76 15.14
CA ARG A 388 -21.04 7.84 14.44
C ARG A 388 -22.55 7.62 14.51
N LYS A 389 -23.25 8.38 15.39
CA LYS A 389 -24.69 8.23 15.54
C LYS A 389 -25.33 8.52 14.21
N LYS A 390 -25.86 7.51 13.53
CA LYS A 390 -26.86 7.73 12.49
C LYS A 390 -28.01 8.45 13.17
N PRO A 391 -28.55 9.54 12.61
CA PRO A 391 -29.65 10.23 13.23
C PRO A 391 -30.88 9.30 13.25
N THR A 392 -31.08 8.67 14.40
CA THR A 392 -32.30 7.91 14.72
C THR A 392 -33.20 8.85 15.52
N GLY A 393 -34.08 9.59 14.83
CA GLY A 393 -35.11 10.44 15.45
C GLY A 393 -34.74 11.90 15.68
N GLY A 394 -33.61 12.42 15.12
CA GLY A 394 -33.25 13.85 15.11
C GLY A 394 -33.45 14.50 13.73
N PRO A 395 -33.14 15.82 13.56
CA PRO A 395 -33.24 16.45 12.26
C PRO A 395 -32.42 15.71 11.21
N THR A 396 -33.04 15.47 10.06
CA THR A 396 -32.41 14.80 8.92
C THR A 396 -31.14 15.54 8.48
N LEU A 397 -30.08 14.80 8.13
CA LEU A 397 -28.84 15.37 7.59
C LEU A 397 -29.13 16.33 6.43
N PRO A 398 -28.35 17.42 6.29
CA PRO A 398 -28.57 18.38 5.21
C PRO A 398 -28.55 17.68 3.84
N GLY A 399 -29.55 17.90 3.02
CA GLY A 399 -29.66 17.27 1.70
C GLY A 399 -28.51 17.58 0.73
N LYS A 400 -27.74 18.64 1.04
CA LYS A 400 -26.52 19.02 0.30
C LYS A 400 -25.27 18.25 0.73
N LEU A 401 -25.27 17.65 1.91
CA LEU A 401 -24.12 16.92 2.44
C LEU A 401 -23.88 15.66 1.59
N ALA A 402 -22.72 15.57 0.99
CA ALA A 402 -22.22 14.32 0.41
C ALA A 402 -21.37 13.63 1.49
N ASP A 403 -22.00 12.76 2.26
CA ASP A 403 -21.37 12.08 3.38
C ASP A 403 -20.37 11.02 2.95
N CYS A 404 -19.42 10.65 3.83
CA CYS A 404 -18.49 9.56 3.64
C CYS A 404 -19.04 8.25 4.21
N SER A 405 -18.52 7.11 3.75
CA SER A 405 -19.03 5.79 4.16
C SER A 405 -18.39 5.26 5.45
N SER A 406 -17.31 5.84 5.93
CA SER A 406 -16.67 5.47 7.20
C SER A 406 -17.56 5.85 8.38
N ASP A 407 -17.73 4.93 9.33
CA ASP A 407 -18.46 5.14 10.58
C ASP A 407 -17.54 5.61 11.73
N SER A 408 -16.21 5.76 11.49
CA SER A 408 -15.25 6.24 12.48
C SER A 408 -15.06 7.76 12.37
N PRO A 409 -15.40 8.56 13.39
CA PRO A 409 -15.15 10.01 13.41
C PRO A 409 -13.66 10.36 13.26
N ASP A 410 -12.76 9.59 13.88
CA ASP A 410 -11.32 9.77 13.86
C ASP A 410 -10.73 9.67 12.44
N ALA A 411 -11.29 8.76 11.63
CA ALA A 411 -10.87 8.56 10.25
C ALA A 411 -11.58 9.48 9.26
N SER A 412 -12.67 10.15 9.69
CA SER A 412 -13.58 10.92 8.83
C SER A 412 -13.26 12.41 8.85
N GLU A 413 -13.31 13.03 7.66
CA GLU A 413 -13.04 14.45 7.45
C GLU A 413 -14.23 15.11 6.77
N LEU A 414 -14.60 16.32 7.21
CA LEU A 414 -15.62 17.15 6.56
C LEU A 414 -14.94 18.34 5.88
N PHE A 415 -15.16 18.51 4.59
CA PHE A 415 -14.79 19.71 3.85
C PHE A 415 -16.00 20.61 3.69
N ILE A 416 -15.95 21.79 4.30
CA ILE A 416 -16.93 22.87 4.11
C ILE A 416 -16.43 23.69 2.93
N VAL A 417 -17.14 23.64 1.81
CA VAL A 417 -16.66 24.14 0.51
C VAL A 417 -17.49 25.34 0.07
N GLU A 418 -16.81 26.40 -0.38
CA GLU A 418 -17.46 27.58 -0.95
C GLU A 418 -18.15 27.27 -2.29
N GLY A 419 -19.45 27.49 -2.34
CA GLY A 419 -20.25 27.42 -3.57
C GLY A 419 -20.56 26.00 -4.08
N ASP A 420 -21.62 25.91 -4.88
CA ASP A 420 -22.07 24.64 -5.46
C ASP A 420 -21.13 24.15 -6.58
N SER A 421 -20.45 25.06 -7.31
CA SER A 421 -19.52 24.72 -8.38
C SER A 421 -18.27 24.01 -7.83
N ALA A 422 -17.55 24.64 -6.88
CA ALA A 422 -16.41 24.03 -6.22
C ALA A 422 -16.81 22.79 -5.41
N GLY A 423 -18.01 22.81 -4.80
CA GLY A 423 -18.62 21.65 -4.16
C GLY A 423 -18.82 20.45 -5.11
N GLY A 424 -19.17 20.71 -6.37
CA GLY A 424 -19.28 19.68 -7.42
C GLY A 424 -17.94 19.03 -7.74
N SER A 425 -16.89 19.84 -7.95
CA SER A 425 -15.53 19.37 -8.18
C SER A 425 -14.97 18.61 -6.96
N ALA A 426 -15.20 19.11 -5.74
CA ALA A 426 -14.79 18.46 -4.50
C ALA A 426 -15.49 17.11 -4.27
N LYS A 427 -16.77 16.99 -4.59
CA LYS A 427 -17.52 15.71 -4.55
C LYS A 427 -16.94 14.64 -5.48
N GLN A 428 -16.39 15.04 -6.63
CA GLN A 428 -15.71 14.13 -7.56
C GLN A 428 -14.27 13.81 -7.11
N ALA A 429 -13.58 14.78 -6.52
CA ALA A 429 -12.19 14.68 -6.08
C ALA A 429 -11.99 13.85 -4.80
N ARG A 430 -13.00 13.78 -3.91
CA ARG A 430 -12.88 13.24 -2.56
C ARG A 430 -12.61 11.74 -2.49
N ASP A 431 -12.00 11.31 -1.42
CA ASP A 431 -12.08 9.93 -0.95
C ASP A 431 -13.50 9.69 -0.36
N ARG A 432 -14.26 8.82 -1.03
CA ARG A 432 -15.66 8.53 -0.62
C ARG A 432 -15.76 7.77 0.69
N VAL A 433 -14.69 7.12 1.11
CA VAL A 433 -14.68 6.35 2.36
C VAL A 433 -14.53 7.31 3.56
N HIS A 434 -13.60 8.26 3.49
CA HIS A 434 -13.23 9.06 4.65
C HIS A 434 -13.59 10.55 4.54
N GLN A 435 -13.91 11.07 3.35
CA GLN A 435 -14.12 12.50 3.13
C GLN A 435 -15.58 12.82 2.78
N ALA A 436 -16.19 13.69 3.59
CA ALA A 436 -17.51 14.26 3.35
C ALA A 436 -17.39 15.71 2.82
N ILE A 437 -18.34 16.13 2.00
CA ILE A 437 -18.39 17.47 1.40
C ILE A 437 -19.70 18.15 1.74
N LEU A 438 -19.63 19.35 2.32
CA LEU A 438 -20.75 20.26 2.57
C LEU A 438 -20.55 21.55 1.77
N PRO A 439 -21.19 21.74 0.62
CA PRO A 439 -21.16 23.02 -0.10
C PRO A 439 -22.02 24.06 0.61
N LEU A 440 -21.49 25.30 0.74
CA LEU A 440 -22.22 26.44 1.25
C LEU A 440 -22.79 27.29 0.11
N ARG A 441 -23.94 27.90 0.29
CA ARG A 441 -24.51 28.86 -0.67
C ARG A 441 -24.15 30.29 -0.29
N GLY A 442 -23.00 30.74 -0.78
CA GLY A 442 -22.53 32.11 -0.54
C GLY A 442 -22.00 32.35 0.87
N LYS A 443 -21.92 33.61 1.24
CA LYS A 443 -21.40 34.05 2.54
C LYS A 443 -22.37 33.68 3.66
N ILE A 444 -21.85 33.06 4.72
CA ILE A 444 -22.65 32.79 5.91
C ILE A 444 -22.91 34.11 6.71
N LEU A 445 -23.90 34.05 7.57
CA LEU A 445 -24.19 35.15 8.51
C LEU A 445 -22.96 35.43 9.36
N ASN A 446 -22.63 36.73 9.54
CA ASN A 446 -21.64 37.11 10.53
C ASN A 446 -22.17 36.80 11.94
N SER A 447 -21.72 35.69 12.50
CA SER A 447 -22.20 35.17 13.78
C SER A 447 -21.60 35.85 15.00
N TRP A 448 -20.63 36.80 14.81
CA TRP A 448 -19.89 37.38 15.92
C TRP A 448 -20.77 38.21 16.87
N GLU A 449 -21.77 38.95 16.36
CA GLU A 449 -22.71 39.74 17.17
C GLU A 449 -24.07 39.05 17.35
N VAL A 450 -24.23 37.80 16.88
CA VAL A 450 -25.49 37.08 16.99
C VAL A 450 -25.49 36.23 18.27
N GLU A 451 -26.61 36.28 18.99
CA GLU A 451 -26.84 35.43 20.15
C GLU A 451 -27.01 33.97 19.72
N GLN A 452 -26.53 33.08 20.57
CA GLN A 452 -26.56 31.61 20.31
C GLN A 452 -27.97 31.12 19.97
N SER A 453 -29.00 31.60 20.63
CA SER A 453 -30.42 31.23 20.38
C SER A 453 -30.91 31.54 18.98
N ASN A 454 -30.32 32.54 18.31
CA ASN A 454 -30.71 33.01 16.98
C ASN A 454 -29.85 32.43 15.83
N LEU A 455 -28.77 31.75 16.16
CA LEU A 455 -27.81 31.22 15.17
C LEU A 455 -28.43 30.18 14.22
N LEU A 456 -29.21 29.27 14.76
CA LEU A 456 -29.81 28.17 14.00
C LEU A 456 -30.95 28.63 13.08
N SER A 457 -31.37 29.92 13.16
CA SER A 457 -32.28 30.53 12.19
C SER A 457 -31.61 30.71 10.81
N SER A 458 -30.26 30.76 10.77
CA SER A 458 -29.50 30.73 9.53
C SER A 458 -29.41 29.30 9.01
N GLN A 459 -29.93 29.06 7.77
CA GLN A 459 -29.94 27.74 7.15
C GLN A 459 -28.53 27.16 6.99
N GLU A 460 -27.53 27.97 6.65
CA GLU A 460 -26.17 27.50 6.43
C GLU A 460 -25.50 27.11 7.77
N ILE A 461 -25.73 27.88 8.85
CA ILE A 461 -25.21 27.54 10.18
C ILE A 461 -25.92 26.28 10.72
N SER A 462 -27.24 26.18 10.53
CA SER A 462 -28.01 25.00 10.87
C SER A 462 -27.49 23.75 10.12
N ASN A 463 -27.19 23.88 8.81
CA ASN A 463 -26.60 22.80 8.02
C ASN A 463 -25.22 22.37 8.54
N ILE A 464 -24.35 23.33 8.94
CA ILE A 464 -23.05 23.04 9.53
C ILE A 464 -23.23 22.28 10.84
N SER A 465 -24.04 22.78 11.77
CA SER A 465 -24.32 22.16 13.07
C SER A 465 -24.88 20.73 12.91
N GLN A 466 -25.84 20.53 12.02
CA GLN A 466 -26.39 19.21 11.72
C GLN A 466 -25.36 18.27 11.07
N ALA A 467 -24.54 18.77 10.16
CA ALA A 467 -23.51 17.98 9.51
C ALA A 467 -22.45 17.49 10.50
N ILE A 468 -21.96 18.39 11.36
CA ILE A 468 -20.93 18.03 12.37
C ILE A 468 -21.51 17.23 13.55
N GLY A 469 -22.81 17.35 13.81
CA GLY A 469 -23.50 16.66 14.92
C GLY A 469 -23.31 17.31 16.29
N VAL A 470 -22.92 18.59 16.33
CA VAL A 470 -22.70 19.37 17.57
C VAL A 470 -23.50 20.66 17.49
N GLU A 471 -24.19 21.00 18.57
CA GLU A 471 -24.93 22.26 18.68
C GLU A 471 -24.04 23.41 19.09
N PRO A 472 -24.29 24.66 18.62
CA PRO A 472 -23.56 25.84 19.06
C PRO A 472 -23.57 26.00 20.58
N GLY A 473 -22.41 26.30 21.19
CA GLY A 473 -22.25 26.45 22.63
C GLY A 473 -22.23 25.16 23.44
N SER A 474 -22.15 24.02 22.79
CA SER A 474 -21.98 22.75 23.49
C SER A 474 -20.54 22.56 23.94
N ASP A 475 -20.37 22.20 25.22
CA ASP A 475 -19.06 21.84 25.82
C ASP A 475 -18.68 20.37 25.51
N SER A 476 -19.61 19.58 24.96
CA SER A 476 -19.39 18.17 24.61
C SER A 476 -19.28 17.99 23.10
N PHE A 477 -18.27 17.22 22.70
CA PHE A 477 -18.07 16.79 21.31
C PHE A 477 -18.30 15.29 21.10
N GLU A 478 -18.95 14.59 22.06
CA GLU A 478 -19.21 13.15 21.96
C GLU A 478 -20.04 12.76 20.72
N SER A 479 -20.86 13.66 20.20
CA SER A 479 -21.66 13.46 18.99
C SER A 479 -20.99 13.96 17.70
N LEU A 480 -19.75 14.47 17.80
CA LEU A 480 -18.98 14.96 16.66
C LEU A 480 -18.79 13.85 15.61
N ARG A 481 -19.15 14.14 14.36
CA ARG A 481 -19.17 13.15 13.28
C ARG A 481 -17.86 13.08 12.51
N TYR A 482 -17.02 14.10 12.57
CA TYR A 482 -15.76 14.22 11.84
C TYR A 482 -14.71 14.86 12.75
N HIS A 483 -13.62 14.16 13.01
CA HIS A 483 -12.52 14.68 13.83
C HIS A 483 -11.56 15.58 13.04
N LYS A 484 -11.90 15.88 11.79
CA LYS A 484 -11.23 16.90 11.00
C LYS A 484 -12.24 17.65 10.16
N ILE A 485 -12.38 18.94 10.43
CA ILE A 485 -13.27 19.85 9.73
C ILE A 485 -12.40 20.85 8.99
N CYS A 486 -12.41 20.77 7.65
CA CYS A 486 -11.56 21.55 6.76
C CYS A 486 -12.39 22.63 6.07
N ILE A 487 -12.03 23.89 6.25
CA ILE A 487 -12.62 25.04 5.55
C ILE A 487 -11.89 25.17 4.21
N LEU A 488 -12.62 25.05 3.11
CA LEU A 488 -12.10 25.11 1.74
C LEU A 488 -12.80 26.23 0.98
N ALA A 489 -12.13 27.37 0.89
CA ALA A 489 -12.59 28.57 0.21
C ALA A 489 -11.64 28.97 -0.92
N ASP A 490 -12.12 29.77 -1.86
CA ASP A 490 -11.33 30.33 -2.94
C ASP A 490 -10.19 31.19 -2.39
N ALA A 491 -9.08 31.26 -3.11
CA ALA A 491 -7.92 32.06 -2.68
C ALA A 491 -8.02 33.56 -3.08
N ASP A 492 -9.24 34.03 -3.32
CA ASP A 492 -9.53 35.44 -3.58
C ASP A 492 -10.08 36.16 -2.33
N SER A 493 -10.36 37.47 -2.45
CA SER A 493 -10.86 38.27 -1.33
C SER A 493 -12.21 37.81 -0.78
N ASP A 494 -13.08 37.26 -1.62
CA ASP A 494 -14.39 36.76 -1.22
C ASP A 494 -14.29 35.45 -0.49
N GLY A 495 -13.44 34.52 -0.97
CA GLY A 495 -13.17 33.25 -0.31
C GLY A 495 -12.47 33.43 1.04
N LEU A 496 -11.49 34.35 1.15
CA LEU A 496 -10.87 34.71 2.44
C LEU A 496 -11.89 35.28 3.42
N HIS A 497 -12.86 36.06 2.95
CA HIS A 497 -13.93 36.55 3.79
C HIS A 497 -14.84 35.42 4.27
N ILE A 498 -15.21 34.46 3.41
CA ILE A 498 -16.01 33.30 3.79
C ILE A 498 -15.25 32.44 4.81
N ALA A 499 -13.97 32.18 4.58
CA ALA A 499 -13.13 31.44 5.53
C ALA A 499 -13.08 32.13 6.90
N THR A 500 -12.93 33.46 6.92
CA THR A 500 -12.94 34.28 8.17
C THR A 500 -14.27 34.17 8.89
N LEU A 501 -15.41 34.26 8.19
CA LEU A 501 -16.74 34.11 8.79
C LEU A 501 -16.94 32.74 9.42
N ILE A 502 -16.45 31.67 8.76
CA ILE A 502 -16.54 30.30 9.29
C ILE A 502 -15.60 30.14 10.50
N CYS A 503 -14.37 30.66 10.44
CA CYS A 503 -13.46 30.68 11.60
C CYS A 503 -14.09 31.41 12.79
N ALA A 504 -14.69 32.59 12.57
CA ALA A 504 -15.40 33.33 13.60
C ALA A 504 -16.56 32.55 14.22
N LEU A 505 -17.30 31.80 13.40
CA LEU A 505 -18.36 30.92 13.89
C LEU A 505 -17.80 29.84 14.83
N PHE A 506 -16.70 29.16 14.44
CA PHE A 506 -16.11 28.14 15.28
C PHE A 506 -15.47 28.70 16.55
N LEU A 507 -14.72 29.80 16.46
CA LEU A 507 -14.08 30.43 17.59
C LEU A 507 -15.09 30.87 18.66
N LYS A 508 -16.22 31.44 18.27
CA LYS A 508 -17.19 31.96 19.21
C LYS A 508 -18.21 30.96 19.71
N HIS A 509 -18.69 30.06 18.82
CA HIS A 509 -19.85 29.22 19.10
C HIS A 509 -19.53 27.73 19.19
N PHE A 510 -18.30 27.31 18.86
CA PHE A 510 -17.80 25.97 19.02
C PHE A 510 -16.35 25.96 19.55
N PRO A 511 -16.05 26.71 20.62
CA PRO A 511 -14.68 26.87 21.11
C PRO A 511 -14.04 25.54 21.49
N THR A 512 -14.80 24.60 22.06
CA THR A 512 -14.33 23.25 22.41
C THR A 512 -13.76 22.53 21.19
N LEU A 513 -14.36 22.67 20.00
CA LEU A 513 -13.86 22.01 18.78
C LEU A 513 -12.54 22.64 18.29
N VAL A 514 -12.32 23.93 18.59
CA VAL A 514 -11.07 24.62 18.26
C VAL A 514 -9.97 24.22 19.25
N HIS A 515 -10.24 24.19 20.55
CA HIS A 515 -9.30 23.76 21.58
C HIS A 515 -8.86 22.30 21.41
N GLU A 516 -9.78 21.41 21.00
CA GLU A 516 -9.48 20.02 20.71
C GLU A 516 -8.80 19.81 19.34
N GLY A 517 -8.60 20.90 18.58
CA GLY A 517 -7.82 20.87 17.34
C GLY A 517 -8.51 20.22 16.14
N PHE A 518 -9.85 20.22 16.09
CA PHE A 518 -10.60 19.61 14.98
C PHE A 518 -10.79 20.52 13.76
N ILE A 519 -10.47 21.83 13.86
CA ILE A 519 -10.76 22.83 12.82
C ILE A 519 -9.49 23.18 12.03
N TYR A 520 -9.60 23.13 10.70
CA TYR A 520 -8.50 23.40 9.78
C TYR A 520 -8.95 24.30 8.63
N VAL A 521 -8.02 25.11 8.13
CA VAL A 521 -8.18 25.88 6.88
C VAL A 521 -7.32 25.25 5.81
N SER A 522 -7.93 24.91 4.68
CA SER A 522 -7.22 24.36 3.53
C SER A 522 -6.57 25.48 2.73
N MET A 523 -5.33 25.24 2.26
CA MET A 523 -4.55 26.19 1.49
C MET A 523 -4.44 25.70 0.03
N PRO A 524 -5.40 26.03 -0.86
CA PRO A 524 -5.32 25.68 -2.26
C PRO A 524 -4.20 26.49 -2.95
N PRO A 525 -3.52 25.94 -3.97
CA PRO A 525 -2.50 26.67 -4.70
C PRO A 525 -3.11 27.74 -5.59
N LEU A 526 -2.43 28.91 -5.70
CA LEU A 526 -2.77 29.97 -6.63
C LEU A 526 -2.21 29.74 -8.03
N PHE A 527 -1.09 29.01 -8.16
CA PHE A 527 -0.42 28.84 -9.43
C PHE A 527 -0.12 27.39 -9.73
N ARG A 528 -0.29 27.05 -11.00
CA ARG A 528 0.23 25.83 -11.62
C ARG A 528 1.35 26.20 -12.58
N ILE A 529 2.47 25.47 -12.52
CA ILE A 529 3.64 25.64 -13.36
C ILE A 529 3.88 24.33 -14.10
N ASP A 530 3.66 24.34 -15.41
CA ASP A 530 3.95 23.20 -16.28
C ASP A 530 5.37 23.33 -16.83
N ALA A 531 6.24 22.38 -16.55
CA ALA A 531 7.64 22.35 -16.95
C ALA A 531 7.96 21.03 -17.68
N GLY A 532 7.58 20.94 -18.94
CA GLY A 532 7.68 19.73 -19.76
C GLY A 532 6.70 18.66 -19.28
N LYS A 533 7.18 17.58 -18.64
CA LYS A 533 6.35 16.53 -18.06
C LYS A 533 6.09 16.73 -16.55
N GLU A 534 6.78 17.67 -15.92
CA GLU A 534 6.66 17.94 -14.48
C GLU A 534 5.67 19.08 -14.26
N VAL A 535 4.82 18.93 -13.21
CA VAL A 535 3.84 19.94 -12.80
C VAL A 535 4.15 20.34 -11.36
N PHE A 536 4.21 21.66 -11.11
CA PHE A 536 4.41 22.21 -9.77
C PHE A 536 3.22 23.10 -9.41
N TYR A 537 2.86 23.10 -8.13
CA TYR A 537 1.81 23.93 -7.59
C TYR A 537 2.38 24.86 -6.53
N ALA A 538 2.16 26.16 -6.67
CA ALA A 538 2.64 27.18 -5.75
C ALA A 538 1.45 27.87 -5.06
N LEU A 539 1.56 28.10 -3.74
CA LEU A 539 0.54 28.76 -2.94
C LEU A 539 0.45 30.25 -3.27
N ASP A 540 1.61 30.89 -3.50
CA ASP A 540 1.76 32.31 -3.66
C ASP A 540 2.83 32.65 -4.73
N ASP A 541 3.04 33.94 -4.92
CA ASP A 541 4.05 34.47 -5.84
C ASP A 541 5.49 34.17 -5.43
N GLU A 542 5.77 34.04 -4.15
CA GLU A 542 7.10 33.71 -3.65
C GLU A 542 7.47 32.26 -3.97
N GLU A 543 6.58 31.32 -3.68
CA GLU A 543 6.76 29.91 -4.06
C GLU A 543 6.85 29.77 -5.58
N ARG A 544 6.03 30.49 -6.34
CA ARG A 544 6.10 30.53 -7.81
C ARG A 544 7.49 30.93 -8.29
N LYS A 545 8.02 32.05 -7.78
CA LYS A 545 9.37 32.55 -8.12
C LYS A 545 10.46 31.54 -7.74
N LYS A 546 10.30 30.88 -6.58
CA LYS A 546 11.22 29.85 -6.08
C LYS A 546 11.25 28.64 -7.01
N PHE A 547 10.08 28.10 -7.39
CA PHE A 547 10.00 26.97 -8.32
C PHE A 547 10.56 27.33 -9.71
N LEU A 548 10.24 28.50 -10.26
CA LEU A 548 10.79 28.94 -11.54
C LEU A 548 12.32 29.05 -11.50
N LYS A 549 12.90 29.57 -10.41
CA LYS A 549 14.36 29.61 -10.23
C LYS A 549 14.97 28.20 -10.16
N GLN A 550 14.32 27.26 -9.46
CA GLN A 550 14.77 25.88 -9.37
C GLN A 550 14.72 25.16 -10.72
N ILE A 551 13.63 25.34 -11.47
CA ILE A 551 13.45 24.76 -12.80
C ILE A 551 14.52 25.28 -13.75
N ASN A 552 14.73 26.61 -13.80
CA ASN A 552 15.75 27.24 -14.63
C ASN A 552 17.18 26.78 -14.28
N LYS A 553 17.47 26.54 -12.98
CA LYS A 553 18.77 26.03 -12.55
C LYS A 553 19.02 24.59 -13.01
N LYS A 554 17.97 23.75 -12.98
CA LYS A 554 18.07 22.33 -13.40
C LYS A 554 18.01 22.12 -14.91
N LYS A 555 17.20 22.93 -15.62
CA LYS A 555 16.92 22.78 -17.05
C LYS A 555 16.80 24.18 -17.69
N PRO A 556 17.92 24.86 -18.04
CA PRO A 556 17.91 26.27 -18.45
C PRO A 556 17.07 26.61 -19.68
N ASN A 557 16.84 25.64 -20.57
CA ASN A 557 16.12 25.84 -21.86
C ASN A 557 14.70 25.23 -21.86
N LEU A 558 14.19 24.82 -20.71
CA LEU A 558 12.87 24.23 -20.64
C LEU A 558 11.79 25.32 -20.68
N LYS A 559 10.90 25.26 -21.67
CA LYS A 559 9.75 26.15 -21.74
C LYS A 559 8.78 25.83 -20.59
N THR A 560 8.50 26.83 -19.75
CA THR A 560 7.54 26.74 -18.67
C THR A 560 6.28 27.52 -18.98
N THR A 561 5.11 26.98 -18.61
CA THR A 561 3.83 27.67 -18.69
C THR A 561 3.30 27.85 -17.26
N VAL A 562 2.92 29.08 -16.92
CA VAL A 562 2.35 29.39 -15.60
C VAL A 562 0.87 29.72 -15.79
N THR A 563 0.00 29.02 -15.07
CA THR A 563 -1.45 29.25 -15.03
C THR A 563 -1.82 29.69 -13.63
N ARG A 564 -2.56 30.79 -13.48
CA ARG A 564 -3.12 31.25 -12.19
C ARG A 564 -4.55 30.74 -12.07
N PHE A 565 -4.88 30.08 -10.97
CA PHE A 565 -6.25 29.75 -10.61
C PHE A 565 -6.93 30.98 -9.98
N LYS A 566 -8.13 31.33 -10.44
CA LYS A 566 -8.94 32.39 -9.85
C LYS A 566 -9.81 31.86 -8.72
N GLY A 567 -10.15 30.57 -8.75
CA GLY A 567 -10.92 29.89 -7.71
C GLY A 567 -10.91 28.37 -7.89
N LEU A 568 -11.43 27.67 -6.87
CA LEU A 568 -11.53 26.20 -6.82
C LEU A 568 -12.37 25.62 -7.97
N GLY A 569 -13.34 26.38 -8.47
CA GLY A 569 -14.18 25.98 -9.58
C GLY A 569 -13.46 25.86 -10.94
N GLU A 570 -12.26 26.49 -11.05
CA GLU A 570 -11.42 26.38 -12.24
C GLU A 570 -10.48 25.15 -12.21
N MET A 571 -10.36 24.51 -11.04
CA MET A 571 -9.55 23.30 -10.88
C MET A 571 -10.35 22.08 -11.32
N SER A 572 -9.73 21.22 -12.13
CA SER A 572 -10.31 19.90 -12.40
C SER A 572 -10.39 19.07 -11.10
N PRO A 573 -11.31 18.09 -11.00
CA PRO A 573 -11.39 17.22 -9.83
C PRO A 573 -10.05 16.54 -9.47
N LEU A 574 -9.25 16.16 -10.46
CA LEU A 574 -7.94 15.57 -10.25
C LEU A 574 -6.95 16.56 -9.63
N GLN A 575 -6.90 17.79 -10.15
CA GLN A 575 -6.04 18.86 -9.59
C GLN A 575 -6.43 19.18 -8.16
N LEU A 576 -7.74 19.33 -7.88
CA LEU A 576 -8.25 19.60 -6.54
C LEU A 576 -7.92 18.45 -5.57
N ARG A 577 -8.02 17.21 -6.04
CA ARG A 577 -7.62 16.04 -5.26
C ARG A 577 -6.14 16.10 -4.90
N GLU A 578 -5.27 16.24 -5.90
CA GLU A 578 -3.82 16.20 -5.73
C GLU A 578 -3.25 17.33 -4.89
N THR A 579 -3.85 18.52 -4.94
CA THR A 579 -3.32 19.70 -4.26
C THR A 579 -3.94 19.98 -2.89
N THR A 580 -5.24 19.64 -2.72
CA THR A 580 -6.01 20.18 -1.59
C THR A 580 -6.71 19.12 -0.74
N MET A 581 -6.99 17.94 -1.30
CA MET A 581 -7.78 16.93 -0.57
C MET A 581 -6.98 15.69 -0.17
N LYS A 582 -5.99 15.28 -0.96
CA LYS A 582 -5.17 14.09 -0.69
C LYS A 582 -4.24 14.33 0.50
N LYS A 583 -4.25 13.42 1.49
CA LYS A 583 -3.54 13.57 2.79
C LYS A 583 -2.05 13.87 2.63
N GLU A 584 -1.39 13.25 1.65
CA GLU A 584 0.06 13.32 1.45
C GLU A 584 0.52 14.64 0.79
N THR A 585 -0.37 15.35 0.09
CA THR A 585 0.01 16.48 -0.75
C THR A 585 -0.68 17.79 -0.39
N ARG A 586 -1.80 17.71 0.34
CA ARG A 586 -2.55 18.89 0.77
C ARG A 586 -1.82 19.66 1.86
N ARG A 587 -2.12 20.96 1.94
CA ARG A 587 -1.67 21.83 3.03
C ARG A 587 -2.85 22.30 3.84
N LEU A 588 -2.82 22.05 5.14
CA LEU A 588 -3.83 22.45 6.11
C LEU A 588 -3.17 23.30 7.20
N VAL A 589 -3.83 24.38 7.59
CA VAL A 589 -3.47 25.18 8.75
C VAL A 589 -4.50 24.91 9.83
N GLN A 590 -4.08 24.46 10.98
CA GLN A 590 -4.96 24.23 12.13
C GLN A 590 -5.35 25.58 12.75
N LEU A 591 -6.63 25.74 13.04
CA LEU A 591 -7.12 26.90 13.79
C LEU A 591 -6.82 26.68 15.28
N THR A 592 -5.96 27.52 15.86
CA THR A 592 -5.56 27.46 17.27
C THR A 592 -5.91 28.77 17.99
N ILE A 593 -6.03 28.69 19.31
CA ILE A 593 -6.19 29.83 20.20
C ILE A 593 -4.97 29.82 21.12
N ASP A 594 -4.02 30.74 20.89
CA ASP A 594 -2.79 30.84 21.69
C ASP A 594 -3.06 31.67 22.96
N ASP A 595 -3.79 32.77 22.84
CA ASP A 595 -4.31 33.61 23.94
C ASP A 595 -5.78 33.90 23.68
N GLU A 596 -6.63 33.47 24.60
CA GLU A 596 -8.08 33.59 24.47
C GLU A 596 -8.54 35.03 24.46
N LYS A 597 -7.95 35.88 25.32
CA LYS A 597 -8.31 37.30 25.45
C LYS A 597 -7.89 38.08 24.21
N GLU A 598 -6.66 37.94 23.77
CA GLU A 598 -6.16 38.58 22.55
C GLU A 598 -6.94 38.15 21.32
N THR A 599 -7.27 36.85 21.21
CA THR A 599 -8.07 36.30 20.12
C THR A 599 -9.46 36.94 20.08
N ILE A 600 -10.15 37.01 21.22
CA ILE A 600 -11.48 37.63 21.31
C ILE A 600 -11.42 39.14 20.99
N GLU A 601 -10.45 39.88 21.52
CA GLU A 601 -10.27 41.30 21.25
C GLU A 601 -10.00 41.58 19.77
N MET A 602 -9.12 40.78 19.13
CA MET A 602 -8.81 40.92 17.71
C MET A 602 -10.03 40.58 16.85
N MET A 603 -10.72 39.48 17.15
CA MET A 603 -11.92 39.06 16.41
C MET A 603 -13.06 40.05 16.61
N ASP A 604 -13.24 40.64 17.81
CA ASP A 604 -14.22 41.69 18.04
C ASP A 604 -13.89 42.94 17.21
N MET A 605 -12.64 43.36 17.19
CA MET A 605 -12.18 44.47 16.36
C MET A 605 -12.46 44.20 14.87
N LEU A 606 -12.20 43.00 14.38
CA LEU A 606 -12.38 42.64 12.97
C LEU A 606 -13.84 42.45 12.58
N MET A 607 -14.67 41.82 13.42
CA MET A 607 -15.99 41.32 13.07
C MET A 607 -17.16 42.11 13.59
N ALA A 608 -16.99 42.89 14.71
CA ALA A 608 -18.09 43.63 15.29
C ALA A 608 -18.40 44.91 14.49
N LYS A 609 -19.68 45.14 14.18
CA LYS A 609 -20.14 46.32 13.42
C LYS A 609 -19.77 47.64 14.12
N LYS A 610 -19.86 47.68 15.44
CA LYS A 610 -19.56 48.86 16.25
C LYS A 610 -18.08 49.28 16.26
N ARG A 611 -17.18 48.41 15.81
CA ARG A 611 -15.72 48.61 15.81
C ARG A 611 -15.17 49.17 14.49
N TYR A 612 -16.01 49.74 13.60
CA TYR A 612 -15.56 50.21 12.29
C TYR A 612 -14.47 51.28 12.34
N SER A 613 -14.54 52.22 13.36
CA SER A 613 -13.53 53.26 13.57
C SER A 613 -12.17 52.63 13.95
N HIS A 614 -12.16 51.69 14.87
CA HIS A 614 -10.92 50.98 15.27
C HIS A 614 -10.29 50.18 14.13
N ARG A 615 -11.12 49.55 13.25
CA ARG A 615 -10.60 48.87 12.03
C ARG A 615 -9.96 49.87 11.07
N ARG A 616 -10.56 51.07 10.94
CA ARG A 616 -10.02 52.12 10.09
C ARG A 616 -8.65 52.59 10.60
N GLU A 617 -8.55 52.90 11.90
CA GLU A 617 -7.30 53.30 12.56
C GLU A 617 -6.23 52.19 12.40
N TRP A 618 -6.60 50.93 12.64
CA TRP A 618 -5.71 49.77 12.47
C TRP A 618 -5.22 49.63 11.03
N LEU A 619 -6.09 49.85 10.04
CA LEU A 619 -5.71 49.81 8.62
C LEU A 619 -4.82 50.99 8.24
N GLU A 620 -5.06 52.19 8.81
CA GLU A 620 -4.22 53.37 8.59
C GLU A 620 -2.81 53.18 9.19
N GLU A 621 -2.71 52.51 10.34
CA GLU A 621 -1.43 52.21 11.01
C GLU A 621 -0.66 51.05 10.35
N LYS A 622 -1.35 49.97 9.98
CA LYS A 622 -0.73 48.71 9.59
C LYS A 622 -1.00 48.28 8.14
N GLY A 623 -1.78 49.08 7.39
CA GLY A 623 -2.13 48.72 5.99
C GLY A 623 -0.92 48.63 5.05
N ASN A 624 0.16 49.33 5.38
CA ASN A 624 1.42 49.26 4.63
C ASN A 624 2.17 47.91 4.80
N LEU A 625 1.78 47.08 5.75
CA LEU A 625 2.33 45.74 5.99
C LEU A 625 1.61 44.65 5.19
N ALA A 626 0.48 44.98 4.54
CA ALA A 626 -0.23 44.08 3.68
C ALA A 626 0.50 43.95 2.34
N GLU A 627 0.99 42.77 2.02
CA GLU A 627 1.42 42.42 0.66
C GLU A 627 0.15 42.19 -0.18
N VAL A 628 -0.10 43.02 -1.21
CA VAL A 628 -1.25 42.94 -2.12
C VAL A 628 -0.90 42.09 -3.35
#